data_1045d1c16863c6b393b81d23abcf922c
#
_entry.id   1045d1c16863c6b393b81d23abcf922c
#
_cell.length_a   1.000
_cell.length_b   1.000
_cell.length_c   1.000
_cell.angle_alpha   90.00
_cell.angle_beta   90.00
_cell.angle_gamma   90.00
#
_symmetry.space_group_name_H-M   'P 1'
#
loop_
_entity.id
_entity.type
_entity.pdbx_description
1 polymer ?
#
loop_
_entity_poly.entity_id
_entity_poly.type
_entity_poly.pdbx_seq_one_letter_code
_entity_poly.pdbx_strand_id
1 'polypeptide(L)'
;ESRGLGDVYKRQTYKCCHGFKEYWNFNGDCLRYFTANKYHYRRELRYVLYKYENYLRAKARQPLLSPDECTNVFRDVSVSNTLDHITPQTPDFVEYSEEFCNEYLNNIGNLSLLTWGNNSAKKNHNPANDGVVEMYNSIFYSHKEIYETLKSEKKWNEIQISERRDRIVAFIKDNWLD
;
A
#
# COMPACT_ATOMS: atom_id res chain seq x y z
N GLU A 1 27.04 4.25 -15.67
CA GLU A 1 26.56 4.02 -14.29
C GLU A 1 25.07 3.64 -14.36
N SER A 2 24.78 2.40 -14.12
CA SER A 2 23.41 1.94 -13.95
C SER A 2 22.86 2.53 -12.64
N ARG A 3 22.21 3.65 -12.72
CA ARG A 3 21.42 4.17 -11.59
C ARG A 3 20.35 3.13 -11.29
N GLY A 4 20.42 2.53 -10.11
CA GLY A 4 19.50 1.48 -9.73
C GLY A 4 18.05 1.95 -9.80
N LEU A 5 17.14 1.04 -10.10
CA LEU A 5 15.70 1.32 -10.19
C LEU A 5 15.18 2.07 -8.94
N GLY A 6 15.76 1.77 -7.78
CA GLY A 6 15.47 2.44 -6.51
C GLY A 6 15.76 3.95 -6.52
N ASP A 7 16.80 4.40 -7.21
CA ASP A 7 17.15 5.83 -7.27
C ASP A 7 16.20 6.61 -8.21
N VAL A 8 15.72 5.96 -9.25
CA VAL A 8 14.72 6.56 -10.16
C VAL A 8 13.40 6.76 -9.42
N TYR A 9 12.95 5.77 -8.65
CA TYR A 9 11.71 5.86 -7.87
C TYR A 9 11.82 6.83 -6.70
N LYS A 10 12.97 6.82 -6.00
CA LYS A 10 13.27 7.80 -4.95
C LYS A 10 13.21 9.22 -5.50
N ARG A 11 13.76 9.45 -6.70
CA ARG A 11 13.75 10.75 -7.37
C ARG A 11 12.36 11.19 -7.81
N GLN A 12 11.53 10.26 -8.29
CA GLN A 12 10.15 10.56 -8.69
C GLN A 12 9.29 10.85 -7.46
N THR A 13 9.38 10.03 -6.43
CA THR A 13 8.65 10.25 -5.17
C THR A 13 9.12 11.53 -4.48
N TYR A 14 10.44 11.79 -4.48
CA TYR A 14 11.01 13.03 -3.97
C TYR A 14 10.51 14.25 -4.76
N LYS A 15 10.50 14.20 -6.09
CA LYS A 15 9.93 15.28 -6.92
C LYS A 15 8.45 15.50 -6.67
N CYS A 16 7.67 14.43 -6.50
CA CYS A 16 6.28 14.54 -6.14
C CYS A 16 6.12 15.21 -4.76
N CYS A 17 6.84 14.74 -3.75
CA CYS A 17 6.71 15.26 -2.38
C CYS A 17 7.28 16.69 -2.24
N HIS A 18 8.42 17.00 -2.88
CA HIS A 18 9.05 18.32 -2.82
C HIS A 18 8.40 19.34 -3.74
N GLY A 19 7.93 18.95 -4.91
CA GLY A 19 7.11 19.83 -5.75
C GLY A 19 5.82 20.25 -5.05
N PHE A 20 5.27 19.40 -4.22
CA PHE A 20 4.13 19.70 -3.36
C PHE A 20 4.49 20.67 -2.23
N LYS A 21 5.69 20.59 -1.64
CA LYS A 21 6.12 21.45 -0.55
C LYS A 21 6.26 22.91 -0.97
N GLU A 22 6.66 23.16 -2.22
CA GLU A 22 6.90 24.53 -2.75
C GLU A 22 5.63 25.21 -3.28
N TYR A 23 4.65 24.46 -3.78
CA TYR A 23 3.50 25.01 -4.49
C TYR A 23 2.15 24.80 -3.81
N TRP A 24 2.03 23.93 -2.80
CA TRP A 24 0.77 23.48 -2.25
C TRP A 24 0.83 23.36 -0.73
N ASN A 25 -0.34 23.50 -0.09
CA ASN A 25 -0.48 23.20 1.34
C ASN A 25 -0.24 21.69 1.57
N PHE A 26 1.02 21.37 1.87
CA PHE A 26 1.56 20.01 1.92
C PHE A 26 0.68 19.01 2.67
N ASN A 27 0.10 19.40 3.82
CA ASN A 27 -0.75 18.53 4.62
C ASN A 27 -2.03 18.09 3.89
N GLY A 28 -2.65 19.00 3.13
CA GLY A 28 -3.82 18.69 2.33
C GLY A 28 -3.49 17.88 1.06
N ASP A 29 -2.38 18.20 0.43
CA ASP A 29 -2.05 17.65 -0.88
C ASP A 29 -1.34 16.30 -0.81
N CYS A 30 -0.50 16.05 0.19
CA CYS A 30 0.03 14.70 0.45
C CYS A 30 -1.13 13.73 0.75
N LEU A 31 -2.08 14.17 1.58
CA LEU A 31 -3.29 13.42 1.84
C LEU A 31 -4.05 13.17 0.52
N ARG A 32 -4.29 14.19 -0.27
CA ARG A 32 -5.00 14.12 -1.54
C ARG A 32 -4.26 13.27 -2.57
N TYR A 33 -2.92 13.37 -2.65
CA TYR A 33 -2.09 12.59 -3.57
C TYR A 33 -2.13 11.08 -3.28
N PHE A 34 -2.06 10.68 -2.01
CA PHE A 34 -2.04 9.28 -1.61
C PHE A 34 -3.42 8.71 -1.26
N THR A 35 -4.44 9.54 -1.14
CA THR A 35 -5.78 9.12 -0.72
C THR A 35 -6.81 9.13 -1.85
N ALA A 36 -6.75 10.08 -2.77
CA ALA A 36 -7.74 10.17 -3.83
C ALA A 36 -7.33 9.37 -5.05
N ASN A 37 -8.09 8.35 -5.39
CA ASN A 37 -8.21 7.65 -6.69
C ASN A 37 -6.96 7.68 -7.61
N LYS A 38 -5.76 7.45 -7.05
CA LYS A 38 -4.47 7.59 -7.71
C LYS A 38 -3.82 6.24 -8.07
N TYR A 39 -4.60 5.19 -8.21
CA TYR A 39 -4.12 3.84 -8.54
C TYR A 39 -3.27 3.77 -9.82
N HIS A 40 -3.37 4.75 -10.72
CA HIS A 40 -2.52 4.83 -11.90
C HIS A 40 -1.04 5.13 -11.58
N TYR A 41 -0.71 5.67 -10.40
CA TYR A 41 0.67 5.84 -9.92
C TYR A 41 1.22 4.58 -9.24
N ARG A 42 1.04 3.42 -9.86
CA ARG A 42 1.37 2.10 -9.29
C ARG A 42 2.84 1.94 -8.88
N ARG A 43 3.75 2.61 -9.58
CA ARG A 43 5.20 2.51 -9.29
C ARG A 43 5.55 3.25 -8.01
N GLU A 44 5.03 4.44 -7.86
CA GLU A 44 5.22 5.30 -6.70
C GLU A 44 4.57 4.66 -5.47
N LEU A 45 3.35 4.15 -5.61
CA LEU A 45 2.63 3.44 -4.54
C LEU A 45 3.40 2.21 -4.06
N ARG A 46 3.96 1.40 -4.97
CA ARG A 46 4.81 0.27 -4.60
C ARG A 46 6.03 0.68 -3.80
N TYR A 47 6.69 1.75 -4.24
CA TYR A 47 7.86 2.27 -3.54
C TYR A 47 7.51 2.76 -2.13
N VAL A 48 6.39 3.48 -1.99
CA VAL A 48 5.89 3.91 -0.68
C VAL A 48 5.61 2.73 0.22
N LEU A 49 4.87 1.73 -0.25
CA LEU A 49 4.54 0.53 0.53
C LEU A 49 5.78 -0.30 0.91
N TYR A 50 6.77 -0.39 0.02
CA TYR A 50 8.06 -0.99 0.34
C TYR A 50 8.81 -0.23 1.45
N LYS A 51 8.86 1.08 1.36
CA LYS A 51 9.48 1.92 2.39
C LYS A 51 8.73 1.83 3.71
N TYR A 52 7.42 1.74 3.66
CA TYR A 52 6.58 1.55 4.85
C TYR A 52 6.86 0.19 5.52
N GLU A 53 6.99 -0.88 4.75
CA GLU A 53 7.43 -2.18 5.26
C GLU A 53 8.77 -2.07 6.01
N ASN A 54 9.76 -1.41 5.41
CA ASN A 54 11.07 -1.22 6.04
C ASN A 54 11.02 -0.34 7.28
N TYR A 55 10.14 0.65 7.32
CA TYR A 55 9.89 1.45 8.52
C TYR A 55 9.30 0.59 9.66
N LEU A 56 8.35 -0.26 9.37
CA LEU A 56 7.77 -1.17 10.36
C LEU A 56 8.82 -2.18 10.87
N ARG A 57 9.67 -2.71 9.98
CA ARG A 57 10.79 -3.58 10.34
C ARG A 57 11.78 -2.89 11.25
N ALA A 58 12.18 -1.66 10.92
CA ALA A 58 13.07 -0.87 11.76
C ALA A 58 12.48 -0.65 13.17
N LYS A 59 11.20 -0.31 13.27
CA LYS A 59 10.50 -0.21 14.56
C LYS A 59 10.51 -1.51 15.36
N ALA A 60 10.39 -2.63 14.67
CA ALA A 60 10.43 -3.98 15.26
C ALA A 60 11.87 -4.50 15.46
N ARG A 61 12.91 -3.70 15.19
CA ARG A 61 14.33 -4.08 15.24
C ARG A 61 14.66 -5.31 14.40
N GLN A 62 14.05 -5.41 13.22
CA GLN A 62 14.26 -6.48 12.26
C GLN A 62 15.12 -6.02 11.09
N PRO A 63 15.84 -6.93 10.41
CA PRO A 63 16.58 -6.61 9.21
C PRO A 63 15.69 -5.96 8.15
N LEU A 64 16.20 -4.92 7.51
CA LEU A 64 15.53 -4.25 6.41
C LEU A 64 15.60 -5.11 5.16
N LEU A 65 14.56 -5.09 4.35
CA LEU A 65 14.60 -5.64 3.00
C LEU A 65 15.48 -4.75 2.11
N SER A 66 16.39 -5.35 1.38
CA SER A 66 17.08 -4.67 0.30
C SER A 66 16.12 -4.39 -0.88
N PRO A 67 16.44 -3.43 -1.77
CA PRO A 67 15.64 -3.20 -2.98
C PRO A 67 15.51 -4.46 -3.85
N ASP A 68 16.56 -5.29 -3.91
CA ASP A 68 16.57 -6.53 -4.69
C ASP A 68 15.68 -7.61 -4.03
N GLU A 69 15.73 -7.76 -2.72
CA GLU A 69 14.83 -8.65 -1.98
C GLU A 69 13.38 -8.24 -2.16
N CYS A 70 13.08 -6.95 -2.02
CA CYS A 70 11.74 -6.46 -2.28
C CYS A 70 11.32 -6.72 -3.74
N THR A 71 12.21 -6.45 -4.68
CA THR A 71 11.97 -6.72 -6.10
C THR A 71 11.74 -8.21 -6.32
N ASN A 72 12.53 -9.10 -5.75
CA ASN A 72 12.42 -10.55 -5.94
C ASN A 72 11.15 -11.14 -5.33
N VAL A 73 10.73 -10.64 -4.16
CA VAL A 73 9.51 -11.12 -3.50
C VAL A 73 8.26 -10.66 -4.25
N PHE A 74 8.28 -9.44 -4.79
CA PHE A 74 7.13 -8.84 -5.47
C PHE A 74 7.27 -8.80 -6.99
N ARG A 75 8.37 -9.36 -7.53
CA ARG A 75 8.62 -9.43 -8.96
C ARG A 75 7.96 -10.67 -9.53
N ASP A 76 6.83 -10.48 -10.15
CA ASP A 76 6.52 -11.29 -11.31
C ASP A 76 6.89 -10.50 -12.56
N VAL A 77 7.72 -11.09 -13.41
CA VAL A 77 8.27 -10.46 -14.61
C VAL A 77 7.17 -10.11 -15.63
N SER A 78 6.03 -10.76 -15.52
CA SER A 78 4.90 -10.57 -16.43
C SER A 78 3.97 -9.44 -15.99
N VAL A 79 4.08 -8.86 -14.76
CA VAL A 79 2.93 -8.17 -14.23
C VAL A 79 3.17 -6.94 -13.38
N SER A 80 2.49 -5.96 -13.81
CA SER A 80 1.91 -4.83 -13.09
C SER A 80 1.15 -5.14 -11.78
N ASN A 81 1.01 -6.37 -11.31
CA ASN A 81 -0.04 -6.83 -10.39
C ASN A 81 0.38 -7.28 -9.00
N THR A 82 1.49 -6.79 -8.48
CA THR A 82 1.84 -6.98 -7.07
C THR A 82 1.16 -5.97 -6.15
N LEU A 83 0.53 -4.95 -6.70
CA LEU A 83 -0.29 -4.00 -5.95
C LEU A 83 -1.71 -4.52 -5.92
N ASP A 84 -2.13 -5.00 -4.76
CA ASP A 84 -3.43 -5.59 -4.50
C ASP A 84 -4.34 -4.61 -3.75
N HIS A 85 -5.64 -4.70 -4.03
CA HIS A 85 -6.67 -4.05 -3.24
C HIS A 85 -7.12 -5.00 -2.13
N ILE A 86 -6.95 -4.64 -0.86
CA ILE A 86 -7.37 -5.47 0.29
C ILE A 86 -8.87 -5.74 0.18
N THR A 87 -9.69 -4.71 0.01
CA THR A 87 -11.07 -4.82 -0.43
C THR A 87 -11.08 -4.73 -1.96
N PRO A 88 -11.56 -5.76 -2.70
CA PRO A 88 -11.38 -5.90 -4.14
C PRO A 88 -12.15 -4.84 -4.95
N GLN A 89 -11.68 -4.57 -6.19
CA GLN A 89 -12.31 -3.56 -7.06
C GLN A 89 -13.70 -3.97 -7.55
N THR A 90 -13.92 -5.26 -7.74
CA THR A 90 -15.21 -5.82 -8.21
C THR A 90 -15.61 -6.96 -7.27
N PRO A 91 -16.18 -6.62 -6.09
CA PRO A 91 -16.49 -7.64 -5.08
C PRO A 91 -17.64 -8.55 -5.54
N ASP A 92 -17.61 -9.79 -5.06
CA ASP A 92 -18.68 -10.77 -5.25
C ASP A 92 -19.67 -10.83 -4.05
N PHE A 93 -19.49 -9.98 -3.04
CA PHE A 93 -20.18 -10.02 -1.74
C PHE A 93 -20.92 -8.73 -1.35
N VAL A 94 -20.68 -7.61 -2.03
CA VAL A 94 -21.31 -6.31 -1.75
C VAL A 94 -21.30 -5.43 -2.99
N GLU A 95 -22.24 -4.53 -3.10
CA GLU A 95 -22.22 -3.43 -4.05
C GLU A 95 -21.71 -2.17 -3.35
N TYR A 96 -20.68 -1.51 -3.94
CA TYR A 96 -20.13 -0.30 -3.36
C TYR A 96 -20.95 0.93 -3.70
N SER A 97 -21.02 1.85 -2.75
CA SER A 97 -21.52 3.20 -3.03
C SER A 97 -20.56 3.97 -3.94
N GLU A 98 -21.09 4.97 -4.64
CA GLU A 98 -20.28 5.89 -5.45
C GLU A 98 -19.22 6.58 -4.59
N GLU A 99 -19.56 6.99 -3.37
CA GLU A 99 -18.64 7.58 -2.41
C GLU A 99 -17.47 6.63 -2.09
N PHE A 100 -17.77 5.35 -1.80
CA PHE A 100 -16.74 4.35 -1.53
C PHE A 100 -15.79 4.20 -2.72
N CYS A 101 -16.33 4.11 -3.94
CA CYS A 101 -15.53 3.98 -5.15
C CYS A 101 -14.61 5.19 -5.38
N ASN A 102 -15.08 6.39 -5.07
CA ASN A 102 -14.34 7.62 -5.28
C ASN A 102 -13.27 7.89 -4.20
N GLU A 103 -13.56 7.58 -2.93
CA GLU A 103 -12.73 8.01 -1.81
C GLU A 103 -11.87 6.88 -1.21
N TYR A 104 -12.36 5.64 -1.24
CA TYR A 104 -11.75 4.54 -0.48
C TYR A 104 -11.16 3.43 -1.34
N LEU A 105 -11.78 3.10 -2.46
CA LEU A 105 -11.39 1.92 -3.25
C LEU A 105 -9.93 1.94 -3.67
N ASN A 106 -9.46 3.05 -4.23
CA ASN A 106 -8.08 3.23 -4.69
C ASN A 106 -7.18 4.00 -3.68
N ASN A 107 -7.64 4.11 -2.46
CA ASN A 107 -6.91 4.75 -1.38
C ASN A 107 -5.70 3.90 -0.96
N ILE A 108 -4.57 4.52 -0.61
CA ILE A 108 -3.37 3.79 -0.19
C ILE A 108 -3.63 2.88 1.02
N GLY A 109 -4.56 3.23 1.88
CA GLY A 109 -5.01 2.40 2.99
C GLY A 109 -5.64 1.08 2.55
N ASN A 110 -6.21 1.03 1.34
CA ASN A 110 -6.76 -0.18 0.74
C ASN A 110 -5.76 -0.96 -0.12
N LEU A 111 -4.52 -0.50 -0.25
CA LEU A 111 -3.53 -1.11 -1.15
C LEU A 111 -2.45 -1.85 -0.36
N SER A 112 -2.06 -3.01 -0.84
CA SER A 112 -1.00 -3.84 -0.27
C SER A 112 -0.09 -4.40 -1.35
N LEU A 113 1.16 -4.72 -0.97
CA LEU A 113 2.03 -5.54 -1.80
C LEU A 113 1.70 -7.00 -1.49
N LEU A 114 1.15 -7.72 -2.46
CA LEU A 114 0.83 -9.14 -2.31
C LEU A 114 1.55 -9.95 -3.40
N THR A 115 1.95 -11.18 -3.10
CA THR A 115 2.55 -12.06 -4.12
C THR A 115 1.53 -12.34 -5.23
N TRP A 116 2.03 -12.56 -6.44
CA TRP A 116 1.14 -12.84 -7.58
C TRP A 116 0.22 -14.03 -7.31
N GLY A 117 0.73 -15.11 -6.71
CA GLY A 117 -0.06 -16.30 -6.40
C GLY A 117 -1.21 -15.99 -5.45
N ASN A 118 -0.94 -15.26 -4.36
CA ASN A 118 -1.96 -14.88 -3.41
C ASN A 118 -2.97 -13.88 -4.01
N ASN A 119 -2.49 -12.90 -4.78
CA ASN A 119 -3.38 -11.94 -5.44
C ASN A 119 -4.32 -12.64 -6.44
N SER A 120 -3.78 -13.57 -7.25
CA SER A 120 -4.58 -14.36 -8.17
C SER A 120 -5.57 -15.30 -7.46
N ALA A 121 -5.20 -15.86 -6.33
CA ALA A 121 -6.07 -16.73 -5.53
C ALA A 121 -7.15 -15.97 -4.76
N LYS A 122 -6.84 -14.77 -4.31
CA LYS A 122 -7.77 -13.89 -3.58
C LYS A 122 -8.97 -13.47 -4.41
N LYS A 123 -8.74 -13.16 -5.70
CA LYS A 123 -9.81 -12.71 -6.62
C LYS A 123 -10.65 -11.56 -6.02
N ASN A 124 -11.98 -11.72 -6.09
CA ASN A 124 -12.98 -10.73 -5.67
C ASN A 124 -13.62 -11.07 -4.31
N HIS A 125 -13.01 -12.01 -3.56
CA HIS A 125 -13.59 -12.49 -2.31
C HIS A 125 -13.49 -11.45 -1.19
N ASN A 126 -14.44 -11.60 -0.25
CA ASN A 126 -14.45 -10.78 0.95
C ASN A 126 -13.12 -10.88 1.70
N PRO A 127 -12.46 -9.76 2.03
CA PRO A 127 -11.20 -9.77 2.77
C PRO A 127 -11.31 -10.44 4.16
N ALA A 128 -12.51 -10.49 4.75
CA ALA A 128 -12.74 -11.14 6.03
C ALA A 128 -12.90 -12.67 5.95
N ASN A 129 -12.92 -13.27 4.75
CA ASN A 129 -12.92 -14.72 4.59
C ASN A 129 -11.61 -15.31 5.13
N ASP A 130 -11.69 -16.36 5.94
CA ASP A 130 -10.53 -16.94 6.61
C ASP A 130 -9.39 -17.29 5.63
N GLY A 131 -9.71 -17.84 4.45
CA GLY A 131 -8.71 -18.12 3.41
C GLY A 131 -8.02 -16.86 2.87
N VAL A 132 -8.71 -15.74 2.77
CA VAL A 132 -8.12 -14.45 2.36
C VAL A 132 -7.30 -13.84 3.50
N VAL A 133 -7.80 -13.91 4.73
CA VAL A 133 -7.08 -13.45 5.92
C VAL A 133 -5.73 -14.13 6.04
N GLU A 134 -5.68 -15.45 5.86
CA GLU A 134 -4.42 -16.22 5.96
C GLU A 134 -3.40 -15.86 4.86
N MET A 135 -3.79 -15.25 3.75
CA MET A 135 -2.83 -14.73 2.75
C MET A 135 -1.98 -13.58 3.29
N TYR A 136 -2.46 -12.87 4.32
CA TYR A 136 -1.72 -11.82 5.02
C TYR A 136 -0.95 -12.34 6.24
N ASN A 137 -1.08 -13.61 6.62
CA ASN A 137 -0.25 -14.26 7.63
C ASN A 137 1.14 -14.56 7.04
N SER A 138 2.00 -13.57 7.01
CA SER A 138 3.29 -13.62 6.34
C SER A 138 4.40 -13.00 7.18
N ILE A 139 5.64 -13.05 6.67
CA ILE A 139 6.81 -12.44 7.30
C ILE A 139 6.84 -10.90 7.19
N PHE A 140 5.93 -10.30 6.39
CA PHE A 140 5.87 -8.85 6.20
C PHE A 140 5.10 -8.19 7.33
N TYR A 141 5.66 -7.11 7.87
CA TYR A 141 5.06 -6.35 8.97
C TYR A 141 3.83 -5.57 8.52
N SER A 142 3.84 -5.06 7.29
CA SER A 142 2.67 -4.43 6.67
C SER A 142 1.51 -5.40 6.46
N HIS A 143 1.80 -6.68 6.23
CA HIS A 143 0.78 -7.74 6.20
C HIS A 143 0.27 -8.09 7.59
N LYS A 144 1.14 -8.12 8.62
CA LYS A 144 0.71 -8.37 10.00
C LYS A 144 -0.33 -7.35 10.47
N GLU A 145 -0.15 -6.07 10.13
CA GLU A 145 -1.17 -5.04 10.43
C GLU A 145 -2.53 -5.39 9.82
N ILE A 146 -2.54 -5.82 8.55
CA ILE A 146 -3.76 -6.21 7.85
C ILE A 146 -4.37 -7.47 8.48
N TYR A 147 -3.53 -8.49 8.73
CA TYR A 147 -3.93 -9.75 9.35
C TYR A 147 -4.59 -9.54 10.70
N GLU A 148 -3.93 -8.81 11.61
CA GLU A 148 -4.44 -8.53 12.95
C GLU A 148 -5.77 -7.77 12.90
N THR A 149 -5.87 -6.77 12.03
CA THR A 149 -7.11 -6.00 11.84
C THR A 149 -8.24 -6.91 11.33
N LEU A 150 -7.97 -7.74 10.32
CA LEU A 150 -8.98 -8.66 9.79
C LEU A 150 -9.39 -9.75 10.79
N LYS A 151 -8.46 -10.26 11.61
CA LYS A 151 -8.77 -11.22 12.66
C LYS A 151 -9.64 -10.63 13.77
N SER A 152 -9.35 -9.41 14.20
CA SER A 152 -10.06 -8.75 15.29
C SER A 152 -11.41 -8.18 14.85
N GLU A 153 -11.45 -7.49 13.72
CA GLU A 153 -12.63 -6.70 13.31
C GLU A 153 -13.52 -7.39 12.29
N LYS A 154 -13.02 -8.43 11.62
CA LYS A 154 -13.75 -9.21 10.59
C LYS A 154 -14.31 -8.35 9.45
N LYS A 155 -13.64 -7.23 9.14
CA LYS A 155 -14.04 -6.30 8.08
C LYS A 155 -12.85 -5.47 7.59
N TRP A 156 -12.97 -4.94 6.37
CA TRP A 156 -12.07 -3.95 5.82
C TRP A 156 -12.88 -2.93 5.02
N ASN A 157 -13.32 -1.88 5.69
CA ASN A 157 -14.18 -0.84 5.16
C ASN A 157 -13.52 0.55 5.30
N GLU A 158 -14.30 1.60 5.17
CA GLU A 158 -13.85 2.99 5.20
C GLU A 158 -13.02 3.33 6.44
N ILE A 159 -13.37 2.75 7.60
CA ILE A 159 -12.69 3.00 8.87
C ILE A 159 -11.27 2.41 8.82
N GLN A 160 -11.12 1.12 8.52
CA GLN A 160 -9.83 0.43 8.48
C GLN A 160 -8.93 1.00 7.37
N ILE A 161 -9.53 1.37 6.23
CA ILE A 161 -8.85 2.02 5.12
C ILE A 161 -8.31 3.38 5.57
N SER A 162 -9.12 4.19 6.23
CA SER A 162 -8.72 5.52 6.71
C SER A 162 -7.63 5.44 7.76
N GLU A 163 -7.77 4.58 8.75
CA GLU A 163 -6.78 4.39 9.81
C GLU A 163 -5.42 3.95 9.25
N ARG A 164 -5.42 2.99 8.32
CA ARG A 164 -4.18 2.53 7.70
C ARG A 164 -3.57 3.61 6.81
N ARG A 165 -4.38 4.32 6.01
CA ARG A 165 -3.94 5.50 5.25
C ARG A 165 -3.22 6.49 6.15
N ASP A 166 -3.81 6.85 7.29
CA ASP A 166 -3.27 7.86 8.17
C ASP A 166 -1.93 7.44 8.79
N ARG A 167 -1.76 6.15 9.12
CA ARG A 167 -0.46 5.59 9.52
C ARG A 167 0.60 5.71 8.41
N ILE A 168 0.25 5.38 7.18
CA ILE A 168 1.17 5.47 6.03
C ILE A 168 1.51 6.94 5.73
N VAL A 169 0.54 7.84 5.80
CA VAL A 169 0.76 9.28 5.59
C VAL A 169 1.64 9.87 6.69
N ALA A 170 1.42 9.48 7.95
CA ALA A 170 2.30 9.89 9.05
C ALA A 170 3.74 9.43 8.81
N PHE A 171 3.94 8.17 8.42
CA PHE A 171 5.26 7.66 8.04
C PHE A 171 5.89 8.49 6.92
N ILE A 172 5.16 8.86 5.88
CA ILE A 172 5.66 9.68 4.78
C ILE A 172 6.11 11.05 5.29
N LYS A 173 5.28 11.69 6.12
CA LYS A 173 5.59 12.99 6.71
C LYS A 173 6.86 12.95 7.54
N ASP A 174 7.00 11.95 8.39
CA ASP A 174 8.11 11.84 9.33
C ASP A 174 9.43 11.44 8.68
N ASN A 175 9.41 10.79 7.52
CA ASN A 175 10.63 10.19 6.95
C ASN A 175 11.05 10.73 5.58
N TRP A 176 10.22 11.54 4.91
CA TRP A 176 10.54 12.01 3.56
C TRP A 176 10.44 13.51 3.36
N LEU A 177 10.13 14.24 4.40
CA LEU A 177 9.78 15.63 4.31
C LEU A 177 10.69 16.57 5.12
N ASP A 178 11.70 16.02 5.75
CA ASP A 178 12.81 16.76 6.38
C ASP A 178 13.91 17.08 5.40
#